data_e1a649c8c14f29de49c0166e2755d951
#
_entry.id   e1a649c8c14f29de49c0166e2755d951
#
_cell.length_a   1.000
_cell.length_b   1.000
_cell.length_c   1.000
_cell.angle_alpha   90.00
_cell.angle_beta   90.00
_cell.angle_gamma   90.00
#
_symmetry.space_group_name_H-M   'P 1'
#
loop_
_entity.id
_entity.type
_entity.pdbx_description
1 polymer ?
#
loop_
_entity_poly.entity_id
_entity_poly.type
_entity_poly.pdbx_seq_one_letter_code
_entity_poly.pdbx_strand_id
1 'polypeptide(L)'
;MDNMMITLPLLILFLPLVSFIILIFFGKKLPRQGDWVAVGSIVATFFFALYLFIQMILEYDPGVSHGASFSWIDLDAFKIDLGILVDNVTVVMLLIVTLVSSCTHIFSLKYMEGDIRYSRYFAYLGLFTFSMNGIVLADNLISMYMSWELVGVSSYLLIGHWFEKDSAADASKKAFLTNRVGDIGFFIGIMLLYSAVGSFAFGPIFDSIATGNTITGMTLTLAGLGIFLGAAAKSSQFPLHIWLPDAMEGPTPVSALMHAATMVAAGVYMSVRLFPIFTPDALLVIAYIGGITAILASLIAITQNDIKKVLAYSTVSQLGYMILAVGTGVYTAAFFHLLTHAMFKANLFYCSGSVIH
;
A
#
# COMPACT_ATOMS: atom_id res chain seq x y z
N MET A 1 12.98 1.94 26.33
CA MET A 1 11.77 1.67 25.53
C MET A 1 11.78 2.46 24.23
N ASP A 2 12.05 3.76 24.25
CA ASP A 2 12.04 4.61 23.05
C ASP A 2 12.94 4.09 21.91
N ASN A 3 14.11 3.55 22.24
CA ASN A 3 15.00 2.98 21.22
C ASN A 3 14.40 1.76 20.49
N MET A 4 13.57 0.95 21.13
CA MET A 4 12.94 -0.21 20.49
C MET A 4 11.80 0.20 19.57
N MET A 5 11.05 1.25 19.93
CA MET A 5 9.95 1.79 19.11
C MET A 5 10.43 2.45 17.81
N ILE A 6 11.73 2.71 17.68
CA ILE A 6 12.37 3.17 16.44
C ILE A 6 13.11 2.03 15.74
N THR A 7 13.85 1.20 16.48
CA THR A 7 14.70 0.16 15.90
C THR A 7 13.88 -0.96 15.25
N LEU A 8 12.78 -1.42 15.89
CA LEU A 8 11.96 -2.49 15.32
C LEU A 8 11.27 -2.08 14.01
N PRO A 9 10.63 -0.90 13.88
CA PRO A 9 10.10 -0.44 12.60
C PRO A 9 11.16 -0.34 11.49
N LEU A 10 12.38 0.08 11.81
CA LEU A 10 13.50 0.08 10.85
C LEU A 10 13.87 -1.34 10.42
N LEU A 11 13.89 -2.31 11.34
CA LEU A 11 14.12 -3.72 10.99
C LEU A 11 12.96 -4.26 10.13
N ILE A 12 11.71 -3.95 10.46
CA ILE A 12 10.53 -4.32 9.65
C ILE A 12 10.64 -3.74 8.24
N LEU A 13 11.16 -2.52 8.11
CA LEU A 13 11.39 -1.90 6.82
C LEU A 13 12.51 -2.59 6.04
N PHE A 14 13.70 -2.71 6.63
CA PHE A 14 14.91 -3.07 5.87
C PHE A 14 15.11 -4.58 5.68
N LEU A 15 14.59 -5.47 6.55
CA LEU A 15 14.76 -6.91 6.37
C LEU A 15 14.22 -7.43 5.03
N PRO A 16 13.04 -7.03 4.55
CA PRO A 16 12.56 -7.43 3.22
C PRO A 16 13.45 -6.91 2.08
N LEU A 17 14.02 -5.71 2.22
CA LEU A 17 14.97 -5.15 1.24
C LEU A 17 16.28 -5.95 1.20
N VAL A 18 16.82 -6.31 2.36
CA VAL A 18 18.03 -7.15 2.44
C VAL A 18 17.76 -8.52 1.80
N SER A 19 16.59 -9.12 2.06
CA SER A 19 16.17 -10.35 1.41
C SER A 19 16.10 -10.20 -0.12
N PHE A 20 15.49 -9.11 -0.61
CA PHE A 20 15.45 -8.80 -2.05
C PHE A 20 16.85 -8.75 -2.66
N ILE A 21 17.79 -8.00 -2.03
CA ILE A 21 19.17 -7.85 -2.53
C ILE A 21 19.88 -9.22 -2.57
N ILE A 22 19.77 -10.00 -1.50
CA ILE A 22 20.39 -11.34 -1.45
C ILE A 22 19.84 -12.23 -2.56
N LEU A 23 18.52 -12.25 -2.75
CA LEU A 23 17.87 -13.16 -3.70
C LEU A 23 18.06 -12.75 -5.15
N ILE A 24 18.08 -11.47 -5.47
CA ILE A 24 18.27 -11.01 -6.85
C ILE A 24 19.68 -11.31 -7.36
N PHE A 25 20.71 -11.19 -6.51
CA PHE A 25 22.10 -11.41 -6.90
C PHE A 25 22.59 -12.84 -6.66
N PHE A 26 22.18 -13.47 -5.57
CA PHE A 26 22.72 -14.76 -5.13
C PHE A 26 21.68 -15.90 -5.10
N GLY A 27 20.38 -15.62 -5.26
CA GLY A 27 19.33 -16.57 -5.01
C GLY A 27 19.48 -17.89 -5.76
N LYS A 28 19.88 -17.88 -7.04
CA LYS A 28 20.12 -19.12 -7.83
C LYS A 28 21.26 -19.99 -7.29
N LYS A 29 22.17 -19.42 -6.50
CA LYS A 29 23.33 -20.14 -5.92
C LYS A 29 23.03 -20.67 -4.53
N LEU A 30 21.97 -20.19 -3.90
CA LEU A 30 21.59 -20.61 -2.54
C LEU A 30 20.83 -21.96 -2.57
N PRO A 31 20.95 -22.77 -1.51
CA PRO A 31 20.11 -23.96 -1.34
C PRO A 31 18.63 -23.60 -1.50
N ARG A 32 17.84 -24.45 -2.18
CA ARG A 32 16.42 -24.23 -2.48
C ARG A 32 16.13 -22.87 -3.13
N GLN A 33 17.09 -22.34 -3.90
CA GLN A 33 17.02 -21.02 -4.53
C GLN A 33 16.75 -19.85 -3.56
N GLY A 34 17.06 -20.03 -2.26
CA GLY A 34 17.02 -19.00 -1.25
C GLY A 34 15.63 -18.69 -0.66
N ASP A 35 14.62 -19.53 -0.88
CA ASP A 35 13.26 -19.36 -0.35
C ASP A 35 13.23 -19.20 1.18
N TRP A 36 14.10 -19.89 1.90
CA TRP A 36 14.25 -19.80 3.34
C TRP A 36 14.71 -18.39 3.81
N VAL A 37 15.51 -17.68 3.00
CA VAL A 37 15.89 -16.28 3.29
C VAL A 37 14.67 -15.39 3.18
N ALA A 38 13.88 -15.54 2.09
CA ALA A 38 12.67 -14.78 1.88
C ALA A 38 11.67 -14.99 3.02
N VAL A 39 11.30 -16.26 3.26
CA VAL A 39 10.31 -16.61 4.29
C VAL A 39 10.80 -16.20 5.68
N GLY A 40 12.06 -16.50 6.02
CA GLY A 40 12.63 -16.17 7.33
C GLY A 40 12.63 -14.68 7.61
N SER A 41 13.03 -13.86 6.64
CA SER A 41 13.04 -12.40 6.80
C SER A 41 11.64 -11.84 7.03
N ILE A 42 10.64 -12.28 6.25
CA ILE A 42 9.27 -11.77 6.36
C ILE A 42 8.58 -12.28 7.64
N VAL A 43 8.77 -13.52 8.03
CA VAL A 43 8.24 -14.06 9.29
C VAL A 43 8.86 -13.33 10.50
N ALA A 44 10.15 -12.99 10.43
CA ALA A 44 10.77 -12.17 11.48
C ALA A 44 10.13 -10.77 11.56
N THR A 45 9.86 -10.12 10.43
CA THR A 45 9.16 -8.82 10.43
C THR A 45 7.76 -8.91 11.01
N PHE A 46 7.04 -10.01 10.78
CA PHE A 46 5.73 -10.23 11.41
C PHE A 46 5.84 -10.32 12.94
N PHE A 47 6.79 -11.06 13.48
CA PHE A 47 6.97 -11.14 14.94
C PHE A 47 7.37 -9.79 15.55
N PHE A 48 8.17 -8.98 14.85
CA PHE A 48 8.49 -7.62 15.30
C PHE A 48 7.25 -6.72 15.30
N ALA A 49 6.42 -6.78 14.25
CA ALA A 49 5.17 -6.03 14.18
C ALA A 49 4.16 -6.49 15.24
N LEU A 50 4.09 -7.79 15.50
CA LEU A 50 3.25 -8.35 16.57
C LEU A 50 3.71 -7.86 17.96
N TYR A 51 5.01 -7.83 18.21
CA TYR A 51 5.55 -7.27 19.44
C TYR A 51 5.18 -5.80 19.63
N LEU A 52 5.35 -4.96 18.58
CA LEU A 52 4.94 -3.55 18.62
C LEU A 52 3.45 -3.40 18.87
N PHE A 53 2.63 -4.25 18.27
CA PHE A 53 1.18 -4.23 18.48
C PHE A 53 0.78 -4.60 19.92
N ILE A 54 1.44 -5.59 20.51
CA ILE A 54 1.22 -5.97 21.92
C ILE A 54 1.62 -4.82 22.85
N GLN A 55 2.76 -4.18 22.61
CA GLN A 55 3.20 -3.02 23.40
C GLN A 55 2.21 -1.85 23.28
N MET A 56 1.73 -1.57 22.07
CA MET A 56 0.71 -0.56 21.84
C MET A 56 -0.57 -0.82 22.64
N ILE A 57 -1.02 -2.08 22.75
CA ILE A 57 -2.22 -2.42 23.54
C ILE A 57 -1.97 -2.25 25.03
N LEU A 58 -0.78 -2.66 25.51
CA LEU A 58 -0.43 -2.60 26.94
C LEU A 58 -0.21 -1.17 27.43
N GLU A 59 0.31 -0.30 26.57
CA GLU A 59 0.68 1.07 26.89
C GLU A 59 -0.10 2.07 26.02
N TYR A 60 -1.39 1.77 25.77
CA TYR A 60 -2.20 2.56 24.84
C TYR A 60 -2.30 4.03 25.26
N ASP A 61 -1.74 4.91 24.46
CA ASP A 61 -1.93 6.35 24.52
C ASP A 61 -2.21 6.88 23.10
N PRO A 62 -3.41 7.45 22.87
CA PRO A 62 -3.79 7.94 21.53
C PRO A 62 -2.97 9.16 21.06
N GLY A 63 -2.29 9.85 21.98
CA GLY A 63 -1.48 11.05 21.70
C GLY A 63 -0.01 10.77 21.44
N VAL A 64 0.48 9.55 21.72
CA VAL A 64 1.89 9.21 21.59
C VAL A 64 2.22 8.81 20.14
N SER A 65 3.24 9.45 19.59
CA SER A 65 3.89 9.04 18.36
C SER A 65 5.41 9.02 18.55
N HIS A 66 6.06 8.01 18.00
CA HIS A 66 7.50 7.92 17.97
C HIS A 66 7.98 8.16 16.55
N GLY A 67 9.09 8.88 16.38
CA GLY A 67 9.63 9.18 15.08
C GLY A 67 11.13 9.41 15.13
N ALA A 68 11.77 9.17 14.00
CA ALA A 68 13.16 9.52 13.76
C ALA A 68 13.30 10.00 12.33
N SER A 69 13.95 11.12 12.12
CA SER A 69 14.19 11.68 10.80
C SER A 69 15.66 12.11 10.68
N PHE A 70 16.18 12.07 9.46
CA PHE A 70 17.48 12.65 9.12
C PHE A 70 17.33 13.50 7.85
N SER A 71 18.09 14.57 7.77
CA SER A 71 18.09 15.44 6.61
C SER A 71 18.83 14.77 5.46
N TRP A 72 18.13 14.53 4.35
CA TRP A 72 18.68 13.93 3.14
C TRP A 72 19.15 14.99 2.15
N ILE A 73 18.32 16.01 1.91
CA ILE A 73 18.64 17.14 1.05
C ILE A 73 18.36 18.41 1.85
N ASP A 74 19.38 19.24 2.02
CA ASP A 74 19.28 20.53 2.69
C ASP A 74 19.91 21.60 1.79
N LEU A 75 19.05 22.34 1.10
CA LEU A 75 19.39 23.43 0.20
C LEU A 75 18.60 24.64 0.68
N ASP A 76 19.16 25.51 1.46
CA ASP A 76 18.56 26.72 2.07
C ASP A 76 17.04 26.93 1.88
N ALA A 77 16.57 26.92 0.61
CA ALA A 77 15.18 27.09 0.21
C ALA A 77 14.37 25.79 0.04
N PHE A 78 15.03 24.63 0.08
CA PHE A 78 14.42 23.33 -0.19
C PHE A 78 15.00 22.23 0.70
N LYS A 79 14.21 21.74 1.63
CA LYS A 79 14.64 20.71 2.58
C LYS A 79 13.77 19.45 2.46
N ILE A 80 14.44 18.31 2.32
CA ILE A 80 13.80 16.99 2.38
C ILE A 80 14.45 16.20 3.50
N ASP A 81 13.67 15.87 4.50
CA ASP A 81 14.03 14.93 5.55
C ASP A 81 13.47 13.55 5.19
N LEU A 82 14.19 12.48 5.48
CA LEU A 82 13.67 11.11 5.44
C LEU A 82 13.48 10.63 6.87
N GLY A 83 12.28 10.20 7.18
CA GLY A 83 11.97 9.77 8.53
C GLY A 83 10.89 8.70 8.59
N ILE A 84 10.69 8.19 9.78
CA ILE A 84 9.64 7.25 10.10
C ILE A 84 8.73 7.84 11.18
N LEU A 85 7.43 7.57 11.04
CA LEU A 85 6.40 7.90 12.02
C LEU A 85 5.73 6.61 12.49
N VAL A 86 5.76 6.38 13.78
CA VAL A 86 5.16 5.20 14.43
C VAL A 86 4.10 5.66 15.40
N ASP A 87 2.85 5.50 15.01
CA ASP A 87 1.66 5.72 15.82
C ASP A 87 0.74 4.49 15.78
N ASN A 88 -0.40 4.55 16.44
CA ASN A 88 -1.32 3.44 16.52
C ASN A 88 -1.80 2.94 15.14
N VAL A 89 -2.03 3.85 14.19
CA VAL A 89 -2.45 3.51 12.82
C VAL A 89 -1.33 2.80 12.06
N THR A 90 -0.09 3.29 12.21
CA THR A 90 1.11 2.66 11.64
C THR A 90 1.30 1.24 12.15
N VAL A 91 1.24 1.04 13.48
CA VAL A 91 1.48 -0.28 14.11
C VAL A 91 0.45 -1.32 13.64
N VAL A 92 -0.83 -0.94 13.62
CA VAL A 92 -1.90 -1.83 13.13
C VAL A 92 -1.69 -2.18 11.66
N MET A 93 -1.33 -1.19 10.82
CA MET A 93 -1.11 -1.44 9.39
C MET A 93 0.13 -2.29 9.14
N LEU A 94 1.23 -2.10 9.89
CA LEU A 94 2.42 -2.96 9.82
C LEU A 94 2.09 -4.41 10.15
N LEU A 95 1.27 -4.64 11.20
CA LEU A 95 0.83 -5.99 11.57
C LEU A 95 0.07 -6.66 10.43
N ILE A 96 -0.88 -5.95 9.80
CA ILE A 96 -1.67 -6.49 8.69
C ILE A 96 -0.77 -6.84 7.50
N VAL A 97 0.08 -5.90 7.09
CA VAL A 97 0.97 -6.07 5.92
C VAL A 97 1.92 -7.24 6.14
N THR A 98 2.58 -7.31 7.29
CA THR A 98 3.56 -8.36 7.58
C THR A 98 2.92 -9.74 7.77
N LEU A 99 1.72 -9.81 8.36
CA LEU A 99 0.97 -11.06 8.50
C LEU A 99 0.57 -11.62 7.13
N VAL A 100 -0.08 -10.81 6.29
CA VAL A 100 -0.51 -11.27 4.95
C VAL A 100 0.70 -11.58 4.09
N SER A 101 1.77 -10.79 4.17
CA SER A 101 3.01 -11.07 3.44
C SER A 101 3.64 -12.39 3.90
N SER A 102 3.67 -12.69 5.20
CA SER A 102 4.19 -13.96 5.73
C SER A 102 3.38 -15.15 5.22
N CYS A 103 2.05 -15.07 5.29
CA CYS A 103 1.17 -16.11 4.75
C CYS A 103 1.40 -16.31 3.24
N THR A 104 1.55 -15.20 2.48
CA THR A 104 1.83 -15.26 1.05
C THR A 104 3.16 -15.96 0.75
N HIS A 105 4.22 -15.62 1.46
CA HIS A 105 5.53 -16.25 1.27
C HIS A 105 5.48 -17.75 1.57
N ILE A 106 4.82 -18.15 2.67
CA ILE A 106 4.67 -19.57 3.03
C ILE A 106 3.83 -20.31 1.98
N PHE A 107 2.69 -19.75 1.57
CA PHE A 107 1.84 -20.36 0.54
C PHE A 107 2.57 -20.50 -0.80
N SER A 108 3.41 -19.53 -1.15
CA SER A 108 4.17 -19.50 -2.39
C SER A 108 5.24 -20.59 -2.48
N LEU A 109 5.71 -21.14 -1.35
CA LEU A 109 6.68 -22.24 -1.34
C LEU A 109 6.19 -23.44 -2.16
N LYS A 110 4.91 -23.78 -2.01
CA LYS A 110 4.31 -24.89 -2.75
C LYS A 110 3.73 -24.44 -4.08
N TYR A 111 3.06 -23.29 -4.13
CA TYR A 111 2.40 -22.80 -5.34
C TYR A 111 3.37 -22.51 -6.49
N MET A 112 4.58 -22.01 -6.20
CA MET A 112 5.59 -21.66 -7.20
C MET A 112 6.66 -22.75 -7.38
N GLU A 113 6.48 -23.92 -6.77
CA GLU A 113 7.44 -25.03 -6.87
C GLU A 113 7.64 -25.43 -8.35
N GLY A 114 8.89 -25.47 -8.80
CA GLY A 114 9.22 -25.78 -10.19
C GLY A 114 9.22 -24.61 -11.16
N ASP A 115 8.86 -23.39 -10.73
CA ASP A 115 8.95 -22.21 -11.60
C ASP A 115 10.41 -21.86 -11.93
N ILE A 116 10.67 -21.55 -13.20
CA ILE A 116 12.02 -21.23 -13.72
C ILE A 116 12.60 -19.98 -13.03
N ARG A 117 11.74 -19.06 -12.58
CA ARG A 117 12.09 -17.78 -11.95
C ARG A 117 11.78 -17.74 -10.46
N TYR A 118 11.76 -18.90 -9.80
CA TYR A 118 11.39 -19.04 -8.38
C TYR A 118 12.12 -18.04 -7.45
N SER A 119 13.45 -17.97 -7.53
CA SER A 119 14.23 -17.01 -6.73
C SER A 119 13.89 -15.55 -7.02
N ARG A 120 13.69 -15.21 -8.31
CA ARG A 120 13.32 -13.84 -8.72
C ARG A 120 11.92 -13.46 -8.21
N TYR A 121 11.01 -14.42 -8.20
CA TYR A 121 9.68 -14.25 -7.64
C TYR A 121 9.72 -13.82 -6.16
N PHE A 122 10.45 -14.57 -5.33
CA PHE A 122 10.61 -14.24 -3.91
C PHE A 122 11.36 -12.92 -3.68
N ALA A 123 12.33 -12.59 -4.52
CA ALA A 123 12.99 -11.29 -4.48
C ALA A 123 11.98 -10.15 -4.68
N TYR A 124 11.13 -10.24 -5.71
CA TYR A 124 10.12 -9.21 -5.99
C TYR A 124 9.04 -9.11 -4.90
N LEU A 125 8.66 -10.21 -4.26
CA LEU A 125 7.79 -10.18 -3.08
C LEU A 125 8.43 -9.42 -1.93
N GLY A 126 9.74 -9.63 -1.67
CA GLY A 126 10.49 -8.88 -0.67
C GLY A 126 10.53 -7.38 -0.96
N LEU A 127 10.85 -7.01 -2.22
CA LEU A 127 10.83 -5.60 -2.65
C LEU A 127 9.46 -4.96 -2.48
N PHE A 128 8.40 -5.69 -2.82
CA PHE A 128 7.03 -5.21 -2.68
C PHE A 128 6.65 -4.98 -1.22
N THR A 129 7.03 -5.89 -0.32
CA THR A 129 6.78 -5.74 1.13
C THR A 129 7.59 -4.57 1.72
N PHE A 130 8.85 -4.40 1.31
CA PHE A 130 9.65 -3.22 1.66
C PHE A 130 8.95 -1.92 1.27
N SER A 131 8.50 -1.85 0.02
CA SER A 131 7.85 -0.65 -0.53
C SER A 131 6.57 -0.31 0.23
N MET A 132 5.77 -1.32 0.58
CA MET A 132 4.54 -1.11 1.33
C MET A 132 4.81 -0.66 2.77
N ASN A 133 5.78 -1.28 3.44
CA ASN A 133 6.21 -0.85 4.78
C ASN A 133 6.74 0.59 4.75
N GLY A 134 7.40 1.01 3.65
CA GLY A 134 7.85 2.39 3.46
C GLY A 134 6.71 3.39 3.36
N ILE A 135 5.59 3.05 2.69
CA ILE A 135 4.38 3.90 2.69
C ILE A 135 3.82 4.05 4.10
N VAL A 136 3.75 2.93 4.84
CA VAL A 136 3.15 2.89 6.17
C VAL A 136 3.96 3.67 7.20
N LEU A 137 5.28 3.63 7.10
CA LEU A 137 6.21 4.28 8.03
C LEU A 137 6.53 5.73 7.66
N ALA A 138 6.16 6.22 6.48
CA ALA A 138 6.50 7.57 6.04
C ALA A 138 5.98 8.64 7.02
N ASP A 139 6.83 9.61 7.35
CA ASP A 139 6.53 10.78 8.17
C ASP A 139 6.24 12.04 7.35
N ASN A 140 6.43 11.96 6.03
CA ASN A 140 6.24 13.07 5.11
C ASN A 140 5.74 12.59 3.74
N LEU A 141 5.22 13.53 2.94
CA LEU A 141 4.62 13.24 1.63
C LEU A 141 5.63 12.76 0.59
N ILE A 142 6.90 13.20 0.63
CA ILE A 142 7.92 12.77 -0.34
C ILE A 142 8.36 11.32 -0.07
N SER A 143 8.63 10.96 1.20
CA SER A 143 8.95 9.58 1.57
C SER A 143 7.80 8.63 1.22
N MET A 144 6.56 9.06 1.47
CA MET A 144 5.37 8.31 1.07
C MET A 144 5.29 8.15 -0.44
N TYR A 145 5.53 9.23 -1.23
CA TYR A 145 5.49 9.21 -2.68
C TYR A 145 6.57 8.29 -3.28
N MET A 146 7.82 8.36 -2.78
CA MET A 146 8.89 7.47 -3.25
C MET A 146 8.55 5.99 -3.03
N SER A 147 8.04 5.65 -1.86
CA SER A 147 7.60 4.29 -1.55
C SER A 147 6.38 3.88 -2.37
N TRP A 148 5.48 4.82 -2.64
CA TRP A 148 4.30 4.66 -3.50
C TRP A 148 4.65 4.29 -4.94
N GLU A 149 5.64 4.97 -5.50
CA GLU A 149 6.19 4.67 -6.83
C GLU A 149 6.85 3.28 -6.87
N LEU A 150 7.58 2.93 -5.81
CA LEU A 150 8.26 1.64 -5.71
C LEU A 150 7.26 0.48 -5.60
N VAL A 151 6.11 0.67 -4.93
CA VAL A 151 4.98 -0.28 -4.96
C VAL A 151 4.46 -0.44 -6.39
N GLY A 152 4.38 0.64 -7.17
CA GLY A 152 3.99 0.60 -8.58
C GLY A 152 4.94 -0.25 -9.43
N VAL A 153 6.24 -0.03 -9.28
CA VAL A 153 7.27 -0.80 -10.01
C VAL A 153 7.28 -2.27 -9.59
N SER A 154 7.26 -2.55 -8.29
CA SER A 154 7.28 -3.94 -7.80
C SER A 154 6.01 -4.71 -8.20
N SER A 155 4.86 -4.05 -8.24
CA SER A 155 3.62 -4.64 -8.75
C SER A 155 3.69 -4.96 -10.25
N TYR A 156 4.26 -4.06 -11.06
CA TYR A 156 4.51 -4.30 -12.48
C TYR A 156 5.33 -5.58 -12.70
N LEU A 157 6.42 -5.76 -11.91
CA LEU A 157 7.29 -6.93 -11.99
C LEU A 157 6.59 -8.23 -11.56
N LEU A 158 5.68 -8.15 -10.60
CA LEU A 158 4.94 -9.30 -10.07
C LEU A 158 3.76 -9.70 -10.97
N ILE A 159 3.00 -8.74 -11.51
CA ILE A 159 1.91 -9.01 -12.47
C ILE A 159 2.50 -9.61 -13.76
N GLY A 160 3.60 -9.03 -14.24
CA GLY A 160 4.33 -9.50 -15.42
C GLY A 160 5.30 -10.63 -15.13
N HIS A 161 5.10 -11.45 -14.09
CA HIS A 161 6.01 -12.56 -13.77
C HIS A 161 6.18 -13.54 -14.95
N TRP A 162 5.09 -13.86 -15.62
CA TRP A 162 5.06 -14.69 -16.83
C TRP A 162 4.98 -13.84 -18.11
N PHE A 163 5.92 -12.91 -18.26
CA PHE A 163 5.93 -11.91 -19.35
C PHE A 163 6.04 -12.49 -20.76
N GLU A 164 6.31 -13.79 -20.92
CA GLU A 164 6.24 -14.49 -22.20
C GLU A 164 4.79 -14.65 -22.71
N LYS A 165 3.82 -14.54 -21.81
CA LYS A 165 2.40 -14.47 -22.19
C LYS A 165 2.06 -13.03 -22.49
N ASP A 166 1.61 -12.75 -23.69
CA ASP A 166 1.21 -11.39 -24.11
C ASP A 166 0.16 -10.81 -23.16
N SER A 167 -0.80 -11.63 -22.69
CA SER A 167 -1.82 -11.20 -21.72
C SER A 167 -1.22 -10.68 -20.40
N ALA A 168 -0.20 -11.36 -19.87
CA ALA A 168 0.46 -10.93 -18.62
C ALA A 168 1.34 -9.69 -18.84
N ALA A 169 2.03 -9.61 -19.98
CA ALA A 169 2.83 -8.45 -20.37
C ALA A 169 1.95 -7.19 -20.54
N ASP A 170 0.81 -7.33 -21.21
CA ASP A 170 -0.13 -6.21 -21.43
C ASP A 170 -0.86 -5.82 -20.14
N ALA A 171 -1.25 -6.80 -19.31
CA ALA A 171 -1.84 -6.54 -18.00
C ALA A 171 -0.89 -5.75 -17.08
N SER A 172 0.40 -6.10 -17.06
CA SER A 172 1.39 -5.39 -16.26
C SER A 172 1.60 -3.94 -16.73
N LYS A 173 1.71 -3.71 -18.04
CA LYS A 173 1.80 -2.37 -18.64
C LYS A 173 0.55 -1.54 -18.32
N LYS A 174 -0.66 -2.13 -18.49
CA LYS A 174 -1.93 -1.47 -18.20
C LYS A 174 -2.00 -1.05 -16.73
N ALA A 175 -1.66 -1.96 -15.81
CA ALA A 175 -1.63 -1.66 -14.38
C ALA A 175 -0.66 -0.51 -14.07
N PHE A 176 0.56 -0.56 -14.60
CA PHE A 176 1.57 0.47 -14.38
C PHE A 176 1.13 1.84 -14.92
N LEU A 177 0.68 1.91 -16.18
CA LEU A 177 0.28 3.16 -16.83
C LEU A 177 -0.96 3.79 -16.17
N THR A 178 -1.97 2.97 -15.82
CA THR A 178 -3.17 3.48 -15.15
C THR A 178 -2.84 4.07 -13.78
N ASN A 179 -1.98 3.40 -13.01
CA ASN A 179 -1.54 3.93 -11.72
C ASN A 179 -0.71 5.19 -11.89
N ARG A 180 0.14 5.29 -12.92
CA ARG A 180 0.95 6.47 -13.20
C ARG A 180 0.10 7.73 -13.43
N VAL A 181 -1.06 7.61 -14.04
CA VAL A 181 -2.01 8.74 -14.18
C VAL A 181 -2.42 9.29 -12.81
N GLY A 182 -2.71 8.40 -11.86
CA GLY A 182 -3.00 8.80 -10.48
C GLY A 182 -1.81 9.41 -9.76
N ASP A 183 -0.63 8.83 -9.97
CA ASP A 183 0.61 9.28 -9.33
C ASP A 183 1.00 10.70 -9.76
N ILE A 184 0.71 11.10 -11.02
CA ILE A 184 0.87 12.48 -11.49
C ILE A 184 -0.04 13.43 -10.68
N GLY A 185 -1.29 13.06 -10.46
CA GLY A 185 -2.19 13.87 -9.64
C GLY A 185 -1.72 13.98 -8.19
N PHE A 186 -1.25 12.87 -7.61
CA PHE A 186 -0.67 12.86 -6.28
C PHE A 186 0.52 13.82 -6.17
N PHE A 187 1.45 13.77 -7.13
CA PHE A 187 2.60 14.67 -7.17
C PHE A 187 2.18 16.14 -7.27
N ILE A 188 1.22 16.48 -8.14
CA ILE A 188 0.68 17.84 -8.24
C ILE A 188 0.08 18.28 -6.90
N GLY A 189 -0.69 17.43 -6.23
CA GLY A 189 -1.24 17.69 -4.91
C GLY A 189 -0.17 17.99 -3.86
N ILE A 190 0.92 17.22 -3.86
CA ILE A 190 2.09 17.44 -2.98
C ILE A 190 2.72 18.81 -3.27
N MET A 191 2.94 19.16 -4.54
CA MET A 191 3.56 20.43 -4.93
C MET A 191 2.67 21.64 -4.55
N LEU A 192 1.34 21.52 -4.65
CA LEU A 192 0.41 22.56 -4.19
C LEU A 192 0.51 22.76 -2.67
N LEU A 193 0.57 21.69 -1.89
CA LEU A 193 0.77 21.80 -0.44
C LEU A 193 2.12 22.43 -0.10
N TYR A 194 3.19 21.95 -0.73
CA TYR A 194 4.53 22.48 -0.51
C TYR A 194 4.64 23.96 -0.85
N SER A 195 4.08 24.39 -1.98
CA SER A 195 4.12 25.81 -2.40
C SER A 195 3.44 26.74 -1.39
N ALA A 196 2.46 26.24 -0.64
CA ALA A 196 1.73 27.02 0.33
C ALA A 196 2.34 26.95 1.75
N VAL A 197 2.83 25.77 2.16
CA VAL A 197 3.30 25.50 3.55
C VAL A 197 4.82 25.56 3.67
N GLY A 198 5.57 25.27 2.58
CA GLY A 198 7.04 25.21 2.58
C GLY A 198 7.61 23.96 3.24
N SER A 199 6.78 22.95 3.53
CA SER A 199 7.21 21.69 4.16
C SER A 199 6.48 20.50 3.55
N PHE A 200 7.16 19.33 3.53
CA PHE A 200 6.56 18.04 3.15
C PHE A 200 6.12 17.22 4.36
N ALA A 201 6.53 17.57 5.57
CA ALA A 201 6.22 16.83 6.79
C ALA A 201 4.73 16.96 7.17
N PHE A 202 4.14 15.88 7.67
CA PHE A 202 2.71 15.83 8.02
C PHE A 202 2.34 16.84 9.10
N GLY A 203 3.15 16.97 10.18
CA GLY A 203 2.89 17.88 11.28
C GLY A 203 2.69 19.33 10.82
N PRO A 204 3.69 19.97 10.22
CA PRO A 204 3.57 21.34 9.69
C PRO A 204 2.41 21.55 8.72
N ILE A 205 2.10 20.54 7.88
CA ILE A 205 0.96 20.63 6.95
C ILE A 205 -0.35 20.64 7.72
N PHE A 206 -0.54 19.74 8.68
CA PHE A 206 -1.77 19.64 9.47
C PHE A 206 -1.96 20.87 10.36
N ASP A 207 -0.90 21.37 10.99
CA ASP A 207 -0.93 22.58 11.80
C ASP A 207 -1.31 23.81 10.96
N SER A 208 -0.77 23.92 9.76
CA SER A 208 -1.09 25.00 8.81
C SER A 208 -2.56 24.97 8.38
N ILE A 209 -3.11 23.78 8.13
CA ILE A 209 -4.53 23.61 7.77
C ILE A 209 -5.42 23.95 8.97
N ALA A 210 -5.07 23.47 10.17
CA ALA A 210 -5.83 23.71 11.38
C ALA A 210 -5.90 25.20 11.76
N THR A 211 -4.82 25.95 11.51
CA THR A 211 -4.77 27.40 11.75
C THR A 211 -5.38 28.23 10.63
N GLY A 212 -5.56 27.66 9.44
CA GLY A 212 -6.10 28.35 8.26
C GLY A 212 -5.21 29.49 7.72
N ASN A 213 -3.92 29.52 8.08
CA ASN A 213 -3.05 30.67 7.82
C ASN A 213 -2.43 30.69 6.43
N THR A 214 -2.15 29.52 5.81
CA THR A 214 -1.34 29.45 4.59
C THR A 214 -2.07 28.83 3.41
N ILE A 215 -2.92 27.85 3.62
CA ILE A 215 -3.67 27.17 2.56
C ILE A 215 -5.13 26.97 2.94
N THR A 216 -6.03 27.49 2.12
CA THR A 216 -7.49 27.41 2.34
C THR A 216 -8.24 27.38 1.01
N GLY A 217 -9.55 27.13 1.09
CA GLY A 217 -10.46 27.24 -0.03
C GLY A 217 -10.12 26.31 -1.20
N MET A 218 -10.23 26.83 -2.42
CA MET A 218 -10.09 26.06 -3.66
C MET A 218 -8.71 25.40 -3.79
N THR A 219 -7.62 26.05 -3.36
CA THR A 219 -6.27 25.49 -3.48
C THR A 219 -6.10 24.25 -2.62
N LEU A 220 -6.61 24.27 -1.38
CA LEU A 220 -6.60 23.08 -0.51
C LEU A 220 -7.48 21.98 -1.08
N THR A 221 -8.65 22.31 -1.64
CA THR A 221 -9.53 21.33 -2.28
C THR A 221 -8.84 20.66 -3.49
N LEU A 222 -8.18 21.43 -4.35
CA LEU A 222 -7.44 20.89 -5.49
C LEU A 222 -6.24 20.04 -5.05
N ALA A 223 -5.51 20.45 -4.02
CA ALA A 223 -4.42 19.66 -3.45
C ALA A 223 -4.93 18.34 -2.90
N GLY A 224 -6.03 18.36 -2.12
CA GLY A 224 -6.67 17.15 -1.59
C GLY A 224 -7.18 16.22 -2.70
N LEU A 225 -7.84 16.74 -3.72
CA LEU A 225 -8.30 15.94 -4.87
C LEU A 225 -7.13 15.38 -5.68
N GLY A 226 -6.03 16.12 -5.83
CA GLY A 226 -4.81 15.62 -6.45
C GLY A 226 -4.23 14.42 -5.69
N ILE A 227 -4.11 14.52 -4.37
CA ILE A 227 -3.68 13.42 -3.51
C ILE A 227 -4.66 12.24 -3.62
N PHE A 228 -5.95 12.50 -3.57
CA PHE A 228 -6.97 11.46 -3.72
C PHE A 228 -6.92 10.77 -5.08
N LEU A 229 -6.52 11.45 -6.16
CA LEU A 229 -6.37 10.82 -7.47
C LEU A 229 -5.32 9.69 -7.45
N GLY A 230 -4.21 9.88 -6.71
CA GLY A 230 -3.25 8.81 -6.42
C GLY A 230 -3.90 7.64 -5.67
N ALA A 231 -4.66 7.93 -4.61
CA ALA A 231 -5.40 6.92 -3.85
C ALA A 231 -6.39 6.18 -4.74
N ALA A 232 -7.14 6.90 -5.57
CA ALA A 232 -8.15 6.34 -6.48
C ALA A 232 -7.54 5.38 -7.50
N ALA A 233 -6.37 5.69 -8.05
CA ALA A 233 -5.69 4.81 -8.99
C ALA A 233 -5.23 3.51 -8.31
N LYS A 234 -4.51 3.58 -7.18
CA LYS A 234 -4.04 2.38 -6.46
C LYS A 234 -5.19 1.54 -5.91
N SER A 235 -6.23 2.18 -5.36
CA SER A 235 -7.42 1.49 -4.84
C SER A 235 -8.46 1.18 -5.93
N SER A 236 -8.09 1.30 -7.20
CA SER A 236 -8.96 0.95 -8.34
C SER A 236 -10.37 1.57 -8.27
N GLN A 237 -10.44 2.86 -7.95
CA GLN A 237 -11.71 3.57 -7.95
C GLN A 237 -12.12 4.00 -9.37
N PHE A 238 -13.41 4.10 -9.60
CA PHE A 238 -13.93 4.61 -10.88
C PHE A 238 -13.38 6.02 -11.18
N PRO A 239 -12.93 6.30 -12.41
CA PRO A 239 -12.87 5.43 -13.60
C PRO A 239 -11.57 4.61 -13.74
N LEU A 240 -10.61 4.70 -12.80
CA LEU A 240 -9.29 4.08 -12.87
C LEU A 240 -9.26 2.59 -12.41
N HIS A 241 -10.41 1.92 -12.37
CA HIS A 241 -10.54 0.54 -11.86
C HIS A 241 -10.15 -0.55 -12.88
N ILE A 242 -9.95 -0.20 -14.14
CA ILE A 242 -9.84 -1.13 -15.27
C ILE A 242 -8.59 -2.01 -15.28
N TRP A 243 -7.57 -1.70 -14.49
CA TRP A 243 -6.33 -2.46 -14.43
C TRP A 243 -6.38 -3.67 -13.50
N LEU A 244 -7.19 -3.59 -12.43
CA LEU A 244 -7.17 -4.58 -11.35
C LEU A 244 -7.69 -5.96 -11.77
N PRO A 245 -8.76 -6.10 -12.56
CA PRO A 245 -9.20 -7.41 -13.07
C PRO A 245 -8.19 -8.05 -14.03
N ASP A 246 -7.45 -7.27 -14.80
CA ASP A 246 -6.44 -7.78 -15.72
C ASP A 246 -5.15 -8.18 -14.96
N ALA A 247 -4.87 -7.56 -13.82
CA ALA A 247 -3.76 -7.95 -12.94
C ALA A 247 -3.88 -9.39 -12.41
N MET A 248 -5.04 -10.05 -12.59
CA MET A 248 -5.25 -11.47 -12.26
C MET A 248 -4.44 -12.43 -13.14
N GLU A 249 -3.79 -11.97 -14.21
CA GLU A 249 -2.84 -12.75 -15.01
C GLU A 249 -1.56 -13.14 -14.24
N GLY A 250 -1.23 -12.39 -13.18
CA GLY A 250 -0.14 -12.73 -12.28
C GLY A 250 -0.40 -13.98 -11.43
N PRO A 251 0.65 -14.54 -10.77
CA PRO A 251 0.49 -15.67 -9.86
C PRO A 251 -0.52 -15.40 -8.74
N THR A 252 -1.34 -16.40 -8.38
CA THR A 252 -2.41 -16.20 -7.38
C THR A 252 -1.92 -15.72 -6.01
N PRO A 253 -0.75 -16.16 -5.47
CA PRO A 253 -0.23 -15.59 -4.23
C PRO A 253 0.06 -14.09 -4.32
N VAL A 254 0.50 -13.60 -5.49
CA VAL A 254 0.66 -12.17 -5.75
C VAL A 254 -0.69 -11.45 -5.67
N SER A 255 -1.73 -12.04 -6.29
CA SER A 255 -3.09 -11.48 -6.22
C SER A 255 -3.57 -11.42 -4.76
N ALA A 256 -3.29 -12.44 -3.94
CA ALA A 256 -3.61 -12.43 -2.51
C ALA A 256 -2.92 -11.27 -1.78
N LEU A 257 -1.63 -11.06 -2.01
CA LEU A 257 -0.87 -10.00 -1.35
C LEU A 257 -1.32 -8.61 -1.82
N MET A 258 -1.34 -8.37 -3.13
CA MET A 258 -1.62 -7.05 -3.72
C MET A 258 -3.04 -6.55 -3.45
N HIS A 259 -4.02 -7.47 -3.49
CA HIS A 259 -5.44 -7.09 -3.47
C HIS A 259 -6.10 -7.24 -2.09
N ALA A 260 -5.40 -7.81 -1.10
CA ALA A 260 -5.94 -7.90 0.24
C ALA A 260 -5.44 -6.75 1.16
N ALA A 261 -4.12 -6.66 1.37
CA ALA A 261 -3.57 -5.88 2.48
C ALA A 261 -2.56 -4.80 2.06
N THR A 262 -2.20 -4.71 0.77
CA THR A 262 -1.06 -3.89 0.38
C THR A 262 -1.41 -2.85 -0.68
N MET A 263 -1.10 -3.06 -1.96
CA MET A 263 -1.20 -2.04 -3.00
C MET A 263 -2.55 -1.32 -3.03
N VAL A 264 -3.65 -2.08 -3.08
CA VAL A 264 -4.98 -1.47 -3.15
C VAL A 264 -5.44 -0.89 -1.81
N ALA A 265 -4.96 -1.45 -0.71
CA ALA A 265 -5.20 -0.94 0.64
C ALA A 265 -4.42 0.36 0.91
N ALA A 266 -3.28 0.59 0.22
CA ALA A 266 -2.46 1.78 0.38
C ALA A 266 -3.23 3.08 0.08
N GLY A 267 -4.14 3.09 -0.91
CA GLY A 267 -4.95 4.27 -1.20
C GLY A 267 -5.97 4.60 -0.11
N VAL A 268 -6.60 3.57 0.49
CA VAL A 268 -7.48 3.76 1.65
C VAL A 268 -6.66 4.23 2.86
N TYR A 269 -5.52 3.58 3.14
CA TYR A 269 -4.61 3.97 4.21
C TYR A 269 -4.15 5.43 4.06
N MET A 270 -3.71 5.83 2.87
CA MET A 270 -3.31 7.21 2.58
C MET A 270 -4.47 8.18 2.81
N SER A 271 -5.69 7.85 2.38
CA SER A 271 -6.87 8.69 2.57
C SER A 271 -7.25 8.85 4.05
N VAL A 272 -7.05 7.80 4.86
CA VAL A 272 -7.22 7.85 6.32
C VAL A 272 -6.11 8.68 6.98
N ARG A 273 -4.85 8.44 6.61
CA ARG A 273 -3.67 9.14 7.16
C ARG A 273 -3.70 10.63 6.87
N LEU A 274 -4.09 11.01 5.67
CA LEU A 274 -4.12 12.39 5.19
C LEU A 274 -5.52 13.02 5.28
N PHE A 275 -6.43 12.43 6.06
CA PHE A 275 -7.80 12.91 6.21
C PHE A 275 -7.90 14.43 6.52
N PRO A 276 -7.04 15.04 7.37
CA PRO A 276 -7.09 16.46 7.65
C PRO A 276 -6.90 17.39 6.43
N ILE A 277 -6.35 16.87 5.31
CA ILE A 277 -6.15 17.65 4.07
C ILE A 277 -7.45 17.81 3.28
N PHE A 278 -8.42 16.91 3.47
CA PHE A 278 -9.63 16.89 2.65
C PHE A 278 -10.66 17.92 3.13
N THR A 279 -10.95 18.89 2.29
CA THR A 279 -12.05 19.85 2.50
C THR A 279 -13.42 19.16 2.36
N PRO A 280 -14.52 19.74 2.88
CA PRO A 280 -15.88 19.20 2.70
C PRO A 280 -16.23 18.93 1.23
N ASP A 281 -15.81 19.81 0.31
CA ASP A 281 -16.04 19.63 -1.13
C ASP A 281 -15.25 18.44 -1.69
N ALA A 282 -14.00 18.27 -1.27
CA ALA A 282 -13.19 17.11 -1.65
C ALA A 282 -13.79 15.80 -1.09
N LEU A 283 -14.22 15.81 0.17
CA LEU A 283 -14.87 14.66 0.79
C LEU A 283 -16.16 14.26 0.07
N LEU A 284 -16.95 15.22 -0.40
CA LEU A 284 -18.15 14.97 -1.18
C LEU A 284 -17.81 14.23 -2.49
N VAL A 285 -16.78 14.68 -3.23
CA VAL A 285 -16.31 14.02 -4.44
C VAL A 285 -15.82 12.60 -4.14
N ILE A 286 -15.04 12.43 -3.07
CA ILE A 286 -14.53 11.13 -2.59
C ILE A 286 -15.71 10.19 -2.29
N ALA A 287 -16.75 10.66 -1.61
CA ALA A 287 -17.93 9.87 -1.30
C ALA A 287 -18.66 9.39 -2.56
N TYR A 288 -18.89 10.27 -3.54
CA TYR A 288 -19.53 9.89 -4.79
C TYR A 288 -18.71 8.86 -5.58
N ILE A 289 -17.40 9.07 -5.71
CA ILE A 289 -16.52 8.13 -6.41
C ILE A 289 -16.54 6.77 -5.71
N GLY A 290 -16.44 6.73 -4.38
CA GLY A 290 -16.52 5.50 -3.60
C GLY A 290 -17.87 4.77 -3.78
N GLY A 291 -18.98 5.49 -3.69
CA GLY A 291 -20.32 4.92 -3.86
C GLY A 291 -20.57 4.37 -5.27
N ILE A 292 -20.18 5.12 -6.31
CA ILE A 292 -20.29 4.67 -7.71
C ILE A 292 -19.44 3.41 -7.91
N THR A 293 -18.20 3.40 -7.40
CA THR A 293 -17.30 2.25 -7.50
C THR A 293 -17.88 1.02 -6.83
N ALA A 294 -18.44 1.16 -5.64
CA ALA A 294 -19.01 0.06 -4.87
C ALA A 294 -20.15 -0.63 -5.62
N ILE A 295 -21.08 0.14 -6.19
CA ILE A 295 -22.23 -0.37 -6.93
C ILE A 295 -21.77 -0.96 -8.28
N LEU A 296 -21.01 -0.21 -9.06
CA LEU A 296 -20.58 -0.63 -10.39
C LEU A 296 -19.77 -1.93 -10.34
N ALA A 297 -18.80 -2.03 -9.44
CA ALA A 297 -17.97 -3.22 -9.34
C ALA A 297 -18.76 -4.44 -8.84
N SER A 298 -19.71 -4.28 -7.92
CA SER A 298 -20.55 -5.40 -7.48
C SER A 298 -21.43 -5.95 -8.59
N LEU A 299 -22.00 -5.09 -9.43
CA LEU A 299 -22.80 -5.50 -10.59
C LEU A 299 -21.96 -6.23 -11.63
N ILE A 300 -20.73 -5.77 -11.90
CA ILE A 300 -19.82 -6.44 -12.84
C ILE A 300 -19.38 -7.80 -12.27
N ALA A 301 -19.13 -7.91 -10.96
CA ALA A 301 -18.73 -9.16 -10.31
C ALA A 301 -19.69 -10.33 -10.59
N ILE A 302 -21.01 -10.06 -10.62
CA ILE A 302 -22.05 -11.05 -10.87
C ILE A 302 -21.93 -11.67 -12.28
N THR A 303 -21.41 -10.92 -13.24
CA THR A 303 -21.32 -11.34 -14.65
C THR A 303 -20.01 -12.05 -15.01
N GLN A 304 -19.07 -12.18 -14.05
CA GLN A 304 -17.77 -12.81 -14.32
C GLN A 304 -17.86 -14.33 -14.22
N ASN A 305 -17.14 -15.01 -15.13
CA ASN A 305 -17.03 -16.49 -15.15
C ASN A 305 -15.69 -16.99 -14.59
N ASP A 306 -14.72 -16.10 -14.32
CA ASP A 306 -13.41 -16.41 -13.77
C ASP A 306 -13.39 -16.12 -12.28
N ILE A 307 -13.06 -17.12 -11.44
CA ILE A 307 -13.03 -17.00 -9.98
C ILE A 307 -12.11 -15.86 -9.50
N LYS A 308 -10.95 -15.66 -10.14
CA LYS A 308 -10.03 -14.58 -9.79
C LYS A 308 -10.61 -13.21 -10.16
N LYS A 309 -11.30 -13.10 -11.30
CA LYS A 309 -11.96 -11.84 -11.72
C LYS A 309 -13.15 -11.51 -10.83
N VAL A 310 -13.95 -12.51 -10.40
CA VAL A 310 -15.02 -12.31 -9.39
C VAL A 310 -14.42 -11.73 -8.10
N LEU A 311 -13.33 -12.32 -7.58
CA LEU A 311 -12.65 -11.84 -6.39
C LEU A 311 -12.05 -10.43 -6.58
N ALA A 312 -11.54 -10.12 -7.77
CA ALA A 312 -11.02 -8.81 -8.12
C ALA A 312 -12.10 -7.72 -8.06
N TYR A 313 -13.22 -7.92 -8.75
CA TYR A 313 -14.33 -6.96 -8.72
C TYR A 313 -14.99 -6.85 -7.34
N SER A 314 -15.05 -7.95 -6.60
CA SER A 314 -15.44 -7.93 -5.19
C SER A 314 -14.49 -7.07 -4.36
N THR A 315 -13.18 -7.11 -4.62
CA THR A 315 -12.20 -6.24 -3.96
C THR A 315 -12.44 -4.77 -4.31
N VAL A 316 -12.62 -4.44 -5.60
CA VAL A 316 -12.94 -3.06 -6.05
C VAL A 316 -14.17 -2.53 -5.34
N SER A 317 -15.24 -3.35 -5.25
CA SER A 317 -16.48 -2.97 -4.56
C SER A 317 -16.24 -2.66 -3.07
N GLN A 318 -15.50 -3.51 -2.36
CA GLN A 318 -15.22 -3.32 -0.94
C GLN A 318 -14.33 -2.08 -0.69
N LEU A 319 -13.35 -1.84 -1.56
CA LEU A 319 -12.57 -0.60 -1.52
C LEU A 319 -13.43 0.63 -1.79
N GLY A 320 -14.42 0.52 -2.68
CA GLY A 320 -15.43 1.57 -2.90
C GLY A 320 -16.19 1.91 -1.61
N TYR A 321 -16.61 0.92 -0.83
CA TYR A 321 -17.25 1.14 0.48
C TYR A 321 -16.32 1.83 1.47
N MET A 322 -15.04 1.45 1.52
CA MET A 322 -14.06 2.11 2.41
C MET A 322 -13.85 3.58 2.01
N ILE A 323 -13.72 3.87 0.71
CA ILE A 323 -13.58 5.24 0.20
C ILE A 323 -14.86 6.05 0.43
N LEU A 324 -16.04 5.46 0.27
CA LEU A 324 -17.30 6.10 0.65
C LEU A 324 -17.31 6.47 2.14
N ALA A 325 -16.87 5.57 3.02
CA ALA A 325 -16.78 5.83 4.45
C ALA A 325 -15.81 6.97 4.78
N VAL A 326 -14.65 7.04 4.10
CA VAL A 326 -13.74 8.20 4.21
C VAL A 326 -14.45 9.48 3.77
N GLY A 327 -15.11 9.47 2.60
CA GLY A 327 -15.80 10.64 2.05
C GLY A 327 -16.97 11.14 2.90
N THR A 328 -17.60 10.25 3.68
CA THR A 328 -18.64 10.63 4.65
C THR A 328 -18.08 11.06 6.01
N GLY A 329 -16.76 11.10 6.18
CA GLY A 329 -16.10 11.52 7.43
C GLY A 329 -15.91 10.39 8.45
N VAL A 330 -16.31 9.15 8.15
CA VAL A 330 -16.21 8.00 9.08
C VAL A 330 -14.96 7.17 8.77
N TYR A 331 -13.79 7.83 8.77
CA TYR A 331 -12.52 7.21 8.40
C TYR A 331 -12.09 6.05 9.31
N THR A 332 -12.49 6.06 10.59
CA THR A 332 -12.26 4.94 11.53
C THR A 332 -12.96 3.65 11.07
N ALA A 333 -14.19 3.74 10.59
CA ALA A 333 -14.90 2.58 10.04
C ALA A 333 -14.24 2.08 8.74
N ALA A 334 -13.76 3.01 7.90
CA ALA A 334 -12.99 2.64 6.71
C ALA A 334 -11.73 1.86 7.06
N PHE A 335 -10.98 2.31 8.07
CA PHE A 335 -9.76 1.64 8.53
C PHE A 335 -10.04 0.28 9.18
N PHE A 336 -11.09 0.18 10.01
CA PHE A 336 -11.53 -1.10 10.58
C PHE A 336 -11.95 -2.09 9.48
N HIS A 337 -12.70 -1.63 8.49
CA HIS A 337 -13.09 -2.46 7.35
C HIS A 337 -11.86 -2.90 6.54
N LEU A 338 -10.87 -2.05 6.36
CA LEU A 338 -9.61 -2.40 5.70
C LEU A 338 -8.91 -3.56 6.41
N LEU A 339 -8.84 -3.55 7.75
CA LEU A 339 -8.26 -4.62 8.57
C LEU A 339 -8.99 -5.95 8.33
N THR A 340 -10.31 -5.95 8.48
CA THR A 340 -11.11 -7.18 8.31
C THR A 340 -11.07 -7.68 6.87
N HIS A 341 -11.16 -6.77 5.89
CA HIS A 341 -11.06 -7.08 4.47
C HIS A 341 -9.73 -7.75 4.11
N ALA A 342 -8.62 -7.24 4.63
CA ALA A 342 -7.30 -7.79 4.37
C ALA A 342 -7.23 -9.29 4.74
N MET A 343 -7.79 -9.66 5.89
CA MET A 343 -7.77 -11.05 6.37
C MET A 343 -8.63 -11.98 5.51
N PHE A 344 -9.90 -11.65 5.34
CA PHE A 344 -10.79 -12.54 4.60
C PHE A 344 -10.45 -12.59 3.11
N LYS A 345 -10.00 -11.48 2.51
CA LYS A 345 -9.70 -11.43 1.09
C LYS A 345 -8.43 -12.22 0.75
N ALA A 346 -7.38 -12.13 1.58
CA ALA A 346 -6.19 -12.96 1.43
C ALA A 346 -6.56 -14.46 1.47
N ASN A 347 -7.38 -14.85 2.44
CA ASN A 347 -7.85 -16.24 2.56
C ASN A 347 -8.63 -16.69 1.32
N LEU A 348 -9.55 -15.87 0.79
CA LEU A 348 -10.30 -16.20 -0.43
C LEU A 348 -9.39 -16.40 -1.64
N PHE A 349 -8.34 -15.59 -1.79
CA PHE A 349 -7.36 -15.79 -2.87
C PHE A 349 -6.50 -17.04 -2.67
N TYR A 350 -6.10 -17.39 -1.44
CA TYR A 350 -5.38 -18.65 -1.20
C TYR A 350 -6.26 -19.86 -1.50
N CYS A 351 -7.54 -19.84 -1.08
CA CYS A 351 -8.50 -20.89 -1.40
C CYS A 351 -8.69 -21.02 -2.93
N SER A 352 -8.86 -19.90 -3.64
CA SER A 352 -8.97 -19.93 -5.11
C SER A 352 -7.68 -20.46 -5.77
N GLY A 353 -6.51 -20.10 -5.23
CA GLY A 353 -5.22 -20.62 -5.69
C GLY A 353 -5.11 -22.13 -5.52
N SER A 354 -5.56 -22.66 -4.38
CA SER A 354 -5.57 -24.11 -4.11
C SER A 354 -6.56 -24.90 -5.00
N VAL A 355 -7.62 -24.24 -5.46
CA VAL A 355 -8.59 -24.86 -6.39
C VAL A 355 -8.07 -24.85 -7.82
N ILE A 356 -7.35 -23.80 -8.22
CA ILE A 356 -6.81 -23.64 -9.58
C ILE A 356 -5.58 -24.53 -9.79
N HIS A 357 -4.71 -24.68 -8.77
CA HIS A 357 -3.48 -25.45 -8.81
C HIS A 357 -3.77 -26.94 -8.71
#